data_528d9b22e37eba3f68033d97b4aaedf2
#
_entry.id   528d9b22e37eba3f68033d97b4aaedf2
#
_cell.length_a   1.000
_cell.length_b   1.000
_cell.length_c   1.000
_cell.angle_alpha   90.00
_cell.angle_beta   90.00
_cell.angle_gamma   90.00
#
_symmetry.space_group_name_H-M   'P 1'
#
loop_
_entity.id
_entity.type
_entity.pdbx_description
1 polymer ?
#
loop_
_entity_poly.entity_id
_entity_poly.type
_entity_poly.pdbx_seq_one_letter_code
_entity_poly.pdbx_strand_id
1 'polypeptide(L)'
;FAEAIPFGVLGVKENPMNLSLIHKVALCGNYTKNDPIFWNYYRLMIPLIQTIKNSGDGESEATAYVVINGNDEYEILTDLEVRKDKQSIVNDCEKFNLKTNDLGLKVLYFNTAPTRFTNK
;
A
#
# COMPACT_ATOMS: atom_id res chain seq x y z
N PHE A 1 -0.72 -17.30 13.45
CA PHE A 1 -0.64 -16.89 12.02
C PHE A 1 -1.33 -17.89 11.10
N ALA A 2 -1.13 -19.20 11.30
CA ALA A 2 -1.76 -20.21 10.45
C ALA A 2 -3.29 -20.12 10.48
N GLU A 3 -3.86 -19.84 11.63
CA GLU A 3 -5.30 -19.74 11.85
C GLU A 3 -5.91 -18.52 11.15
N ALA A 4 -5.12 -17.47 10.91
CA ALA A 4 -5.59 -16.26 10.24
C ALA A 4 -5.64 -16.42 8.71
N ILE A 5 -4.91 -17.38 8.14
CA ILE A 5 -4.80 -17.54 6.68
C ILE A 5 -6.16 -17.75 6.00
N PRO A 6 -7.04 -18.67 6.46
CA PRO A 6 -8.34 -18.85 5.79
C PRO A 6 -9.20 -17.59 5.77
N PHE A 7 -9.18 -16.80 6.84
CA PHE A 7 -9.93 -15.55 6.92
C PHE A 7 -9.36 -14.50 5.96
N GLY A 8 -8.03 -14.42 5.89
CA GLY A 8 -7.37 -13.52 4.95
C GLY A 8 -7.62 -13.89 3.50
N VAL A 9 -7.56 -15.17 3.17
CA VAL A 9 -7.86 -15.68 1.83
C VAL A 9 -9.28 -15.31 1.41
N LEU A 10 -10.26 -15.48 2.30
CA LEU A 10 -11.65 -15.10 2.03
C LEU A 10 -11.77 -13.59 1.81
N GLY A 11 -11.11 -12.79 2.66
CA GLY A 11 -11.14 -11.34 2.54
C GLY A 11 -10.56 -10.83 1.22
N VAL A 12 -9.48 -11.45 0.73
CA VAL A 12 -8.90 -11.11 -0.57
C VAL A 12 -9.85 -11.48 -1.72
N LYS A 13 -10.54 -12.60 -1.63
CA LYS A 13 -11.55 -12.95 -2.64
C LYS A 13 -12.67 -11.94 -2.71
N GLU A 14 -13.10 -11.41 -1.57
CA GLU A 14 -14.15 -10.40 -1.50
C GLU A 14 -13.67 -9.02 -1.93
N ASN A 15 -12.39 -8.72 -1.69
CA ASN A 15 -11.79 -7.43 -2.06
C ASN A 15 -10.38 -7.65 -2.60
N PRO A 16 -10.24 -8.05 -3.89
CA PRO A 16 -8.94 -8.39 -4.46
C PRO A 16 -8.01 -7.20 -4.68
N MET A 17 -8.49 -5.97 -4.49
CA MET A 17 -7.69 -4.75 -4.60
C MET A 17 -7.17 -4.27 -3.24
N ASN A 18 -7.44 -5.00 -2.17
CA ASN A 18 -6.97 -4.63 -0.83
C ASN A 18 -5.52 -5.07 -0.63
N LEU A 19 -4.60 -4.20 -1.03
CA LEU A 19 -3.15 -4.47 -0.99
C LEU A 19 -2.67 -4.80 0.43
N SER A 20 -3.14 -4.08 1.43
CA SER A 20 -2.75 -4.31 2.82
C SER A 20 -3.14 -5.71 3.29
N LEU A 21 -4.34 -6.19 2.94
CA LEU A 21 -4.79 -7.52 3.31
C LEU A 21 -3.98 -8.60 2.59
N ILE A 22 -3.71 -8.41 1.29
CA ILE A 22 -2.87 -9.31 0.51
C ILE A 22 -1.49 -9.45 1.16
N HIS A 23 -0.90 -8.32 1.55
CA HIS A 23 0.39 -8.32 2.24
C HIS A 23 0.35 -9.12 3.55
N LYS A 24 -0.70 -8.92 4.35
CA LYS A 24 -0.87 -9.66 5.61
C LYS A 24 -0.96 -11.17 5.40
N VAL A 25 -1.69 -11.61 4.36
CA VAL A 25 -1.78 -13.03 4.03
C VAL A 25 -0.41 -13.57 3.61
N ALA A 26 0.32 -12.82 2.78
CA ALA A 26 1.67 -13.22 2.38
C ALA A 26 2.59 -13.36 3.59
N LEU A 27 2.55 -12.41 4.52
CA LEU A 27 3.34 -12.46 5.75
C LEU A 27 2.98 -13.68 6.61
N CYS A 28 1.70 -14.00 6.75
CA CYS A 28 1.26 -15.20 7.46
C CYS A 28 1.82 -16.46 6.82
N GLY A 29 1.84 -16.53 5.47
CA GLY A 29 2.46 -17.61 4.74
C GLY A 29 3.95 -17.72 5.04
N ASN A 30 4.65 -16.59 5.08
CA ASN A 30 6.08 -16.56 5.39
C ASN A 30 6.36 -17.05 6.82
N TYR A 31 5.63 -16.54 7.81
CA TYR A 31 5.82 -16.91 9.21
C TYR A 31 5.48 -18.36 9.50
N THR A 32 4.54 -18.96 8.78
CA THR A 32 4.14 -20.35 8.94
C THR A 32 4.91 -21.29 8.03
N LYS A 33 5.87 -20.78 7.26
CA LYS A 33 6.65 -21.51 6.25
C LYS A 33 5.76 -22.18 5.21
N ASN A 34 4.63 -21.57 4.90
CA ASN A 34 3.72 -22.00 3.85
C ASN A 34 4.10 -21.27 2.56
N ASP A 35 5.07 -21.82 1.82
CA ASP A 35 5.61 -21.19 0.63
C ASP A 35 4.56 -20.94 -0.46
N PRO A 36 3.62 -21.87 -0.77
CA PRO A 36 2.57 -21.57 -1.75
C PRO A 36 1.75 -20.34 -1.40
N ILE A 37 1.34 -20.19 -0.14
CA ILE A 37 0.59 -19.02 0.31
C ILE A 37 1.45 -17.76 0.18
N PHE A 38 2.68 -17.79 0.68
CA PHE A 38 3.57 -16.64 0.59
C PHE A 38 3.74 -16.17 -0.86
N TRP A 39 4.14 -17.05 -1.77
CA TRP A 39 4.43 -16.69 -3.14
C TRP A 39 3.21 -16.29 -3.93
N ASN A 40 2.07 -16.97 -3.75
CA ASN A 40 0.84 -16.64 -4.47
C ASN A 40 0.35 -15.24 -4.11
N TYR A 41 0.37 -14.88 -2.83
CA TYR A 41 -0.11 -13.56 -2.39
C TYR A 41 0.94 -12.46 -2.63
N TYR A 42 2.21 -12.76 -2.47
CA TYR A 42 3.27 -11.82 -2.82
C TYR A 42 3.18 -11.39 -4.29
N ARG A 43 2.93 -12.33 -5.19
CA ARG A 43 2.77 -12.04 -6.63
C ARG A 43 1.56 -11.15 -6.92
N LEU A 44 0.51 -11.22 -6.12
CA LEU A 44 -0.64 -10.33 -6.29
C LEU A 44 -0.31 -8.88 -5.89
N MET A 45 0.64 -8.68 -4.99
CA MET A 45 1.05 -7.35 -4.56
C MET A 45 1.76 -6.58 -5.67
N ILE A 46 2.59 -7.26 -6.45
CA ILE A 46 3.49 -6.60 -7.42
C ILE A 46 2.72 -5.72 -8.41
N PRO A 47 1.71 -6.22 -9.13
CA PRO A 47 0.97 -5.38 -10.09
C PRO A 47 0.19 -4.26 -9.40
N LEU A 48 -0.32 -4.47 -8.19
CA LEU A 48 -1.05 -3.44 -7.46
C LEU A 48 -0.11 -2.29 -7.05
N ILE A 49 1.05 -2.62 -6.50
CA ILE A 49 2.08 -1.63 -6.15
C ILE A 49 2.53 -0.90 -7.41
N GLN A 50 2.78 -1.62 -8.49
CA GLN A 50 3.24 -1.03 -9.74
C GLN A 50 2.20 -0.08 -10.33
N THR A 51 0.92 -0.43 -10.26
CA THR A 51 -0.17 0.44 -10.72
C THR A 51 -0.17 1.76 -9.97
N ILE A 52 -0.02 1.73 -8.65
CA ILE A 52 0.04 2.94 -7.83
C ILE A 52 1.29 3.76 -8.20
N LYS A 53 2.44 3.11 -8.31
CA LYS A 53 3.70 3.79 -8.65
C LYS A 53 3.67 4.41 -10.06
N ASN A 54 2.93 3.80 -10.98
CA ASN A 54 2.78 4.33 -12.33
C ASN A 54 1.77 5.48 -12.43
N SER A 55 0.98 5.71 -11.40
CA SER A 55 -0.02 6.79 -11.40
C SER A 55 0.58 8.19 -11.21
N GLY A 56 1.85 8.27 -10.79
CA GLY A 56 2.55 9.52 -10.60
C GLY A 56 3.92 9.28 -10.01
N ASP A 57 4.63 10.34 -9.68
CA ASP A 57 5.91 10.26 -8.96
C ASP A 57 5.79 10.63 -7.47
N GLY A 58 4.62 11.09 -7.05
CA GLY A 58 4.35 11.45 -5.66
C GLY A 58 5.02 12.75 -5.21
N GLU A 59 5.73 13.47 -6.08
CA GLU A 59 6.54 14.62 -5.67
C GLU A 59 5.76 15.92 -5.58
N SER A 60 4.54 15.98 -6.14
CA SER A 60 3.67 17.15 -6.09
C SER A 60 2.21 16.73 -6.06
N GLU A 61 1.29 17.67 -5.79
CA GLU A 61 -0.14 17.40 -5.87
C GLU A 61 -0.56 16.94 -7.27
N ALA A 62 -0.01 17.58 -8.31
CA ALA A 62 -0.36 17.29 -9.70
C ALA A 62 0.13 15.89 -10.11
N THR A 63 1.18 15.40 -9.51
CA THR A 63 1.78 14.09 -9.83
C THR A 63 1.70 13.11 -8.66
N ALA A 64 0.74 13.32 -7.76
CA ALA A 64 0.52 12.45 -6.61
C ALA A 64 0.23 11.01 -7.03
N TYR A 65 0.68 10.07 -6.20
CA TYR A 65 0.26 8.68 -6.34
C TYR A 65 -1.24 8.56 -6.08
N VAL A 66 -1.95 7.83 -6.93
CA VAL A 66 -3.38 7.58 -6.76
C VAL A 66 -3.55 6.27 -6.00
N VAL A 67 -4.24 6.33 -4.86
CA VAL A 67 -4.52 5.16 -4.02
C VAL A 67 -6.02 4.88 -4.00
N ILE A 68 -6.37 3.60 -3.84
CA ILE A 68 -7.74 3.12 -3.85
C ILE A 68 -8.23 2.88 -2.42
N ASN A 69 -7.36 2.35 -1.58
CA ASN A 69 -7.64 2.07 -0.16
C ASN A 69 -6.75 2.94 0.71
N GLY A 70 -7.25 3.35 1.88
CA GLY A 70 -6.50 4.24 2.78
C GLY A 70 -5.17 3.69 3.26
N ASN A 71 -5.02 2.36 3.30
CA ASN A 71 -3.77 1.73 3.75
C ASN A 71 -2.73 1.56 2.64
N ASP A 72 -3.08 1.82 1.37
CA ASP A 72 -2.15 1.69 0.25
C ASP A 72 -0.93 2.61 0.40
N GLU A 73 -1.12 3.77 1.02
CA GLU A 73 -0.05 4.73 1.26
C GLU A 73 1.11 4.11 2.02
N TYR A 74 0.81 3.36 3.09
CA TYR A 74 1.83 2.71 3.91
C TYR A 74 2.53 1.58 3.18
N GLU A 75 1.84 0.89 2.28
CA GLU A 75 2.45 -0.14 1.45
C GLU A 75 3.46 0.47 0.46
N ILE A 76 3.16 1.65 -0.08
CA ILE A 76 4.10 2.37 -0.95
C ILE A 76 5.30 2.88 -0.15
N LEU A 77 5.10 3.41 1.05
CA LEU A 77 6.21 3.83 1.91
C LEU A 77 7.14 2.66 2.20
N THR A 78 6.58 1.49 2.49
CA THR A 78 7.34 0.27 2.75
C THR A 78 8.12 -0.18 1.51
N ASP A 79 7.48 -0.16 0.33
CA ASP A 79 8.13 -0.53 -0.93
C ASP A 79 9.31 0.40 -1.26
N LEU A 80 9.15 1.70 -0.99
CA LEU A 80 10.21 2.68 -1.22
C LEU A 80 11.25 2.73 -0.09
N GLU A 81 11.01 2.01 0.99
CA GLU A 81 11.87 1.99 2.19
C GLU A 81 12.03 3.39 2.81
N VAL A 82 10.94 4.14 2.87
CA VAL A 82 10.91 5.47 3.48
C VAL A 82 9.94 5.50 4.64
N ARG A 83 10.12 6.43 5.56
CA ARG A 83 9.28 6.60 6.75
C ARG A 83 8.72 8.00 6.80
N LYS A 84 7.46 8.08 7.22
CA LYS A 84 6.80 9.37 7.42
C LYS A 84 7.30 10.02 8.73
N ASP A 85 7.53 11.33 8.67
CA ASP A 85 7.77 12.16 9.84
C ASP A 85 6.48 12.88 10.25
N LYS A 86 5.86 13.60 9.30
CA LYS A 86 4.63 14.34 9.50
C LYS A 86 3.66 14.07 8.36
N GLN A 87 2.38 14.28 8.65
CA GLN A 87 1.29 14.09 7.69
C GLN A 87 0.36 15.27 7.74
N SER A 88 -0.07 15.76 6.60
CA SER A 88 -1.04 16.83 6.47
C SER A 88 -1.93 16.59 5.25
N ILE A 89 -3.05 17.33 5.18
CA ILE A 89 -3.96 17.26 4.04
C ILE A 89 -3.82 18.54 3.26
N VAL A 90 -3.62 18.42 1.95
CA VAL A 90 -3.50 19.57 1.03
C VAL A 90 -4.46 19.29 -0.13
N ASN A 91 -5.60 20.00 -0.14
CA ASN A 91 -6.70 19.78 -1.09
C ASN A 91 -7.17 18.31 -1.02
N ASP A 92 -7.13 17.55 -2.12
CA ASP A 92 -7.52 16.14 -2.17
C ASP A 92 -6.38 15.17 -1.87
N CYS A 93 -5.21 15.70 -1.52
CA CYS A 93 -4.03 14.89 -1.29
C CYS A 93 -3.66 14.82 0.19
N GLU A 94 -3.14 13.67 0.59
CA GLU A 94 -2.38 13.56 1.81
C GLU A 94 -0.90 13.82 1.48
N LYS A 95 -0.30 14.71 2.23
CA LYS A 95 1.11 15.07 2.10
C LYS A 95 1.88 14.45 3.25
N PHE A 96 2.86 13.62 2.92
CA PHE A 96 3.76 13.02 3.90
C PHE A 96 5.11 13.71 3.82
N ASN A 97 5.52 14.37 4.90
CA ASN A 97 6.92 14.78 5.05
C ASN A 97 7.69 13.56 5.53
N LEU A 98 8.80 13.28 4.88
CA LEU A 98 9.55 12.05 5.10
C LEU A 98 10.77 12.29 5.99
N LYS A 99 11.14 11.28 6.77
CA LYS A 99 12.44 11.24 7.44
C LYS A 99 13.53 11.07 6.40
N THR A 100 14.77 11.45 6.76
CA THR A 100 15.93 11.24 5.92
C THR A 100 15.98 9.80 5.42
N ASN A 101 16.19 9.63 4.12
CA ASN A 101 16.18 8.32 3.47
C ASN A 101 17.21 8.26 2.33
N ASP A 102 17.49 7.05 1.88
CA ASP A 102 18.51 6.80 0.86
C ASP A 102 18.13 7.35 -0.52
N LEU A 103 16.84 7.56 -0.78
CA LEU A 103 16.37 8.09 -2.06
C LEU A 103 16.43 9.61 -2.15
N GLY A 104 16.72 10.29 -1.03
CA GLY A 104 16.72 11.74 -0.98
C GLY A 104 15.35 12.39 -1.11
N LEU A 105 14.29 11.61 -0.90
CA LEU A 105 12.92 12.12 -0.97
C LEU A 105 12.58 12.89 0.30
N LYS A 106 11.97 14.06 0.14
CA LYS A 106 11.54 14.93 1.26
C LYS A 106 10.07 14.85 1.52
N VAL A 107 9.26 14.71 0.48
CA VAL A 107 7.80 14.65 0.56
C VAL A 107 7.26 13.61 -0.40
N LEU A 108 6.08 13.06 -0.05
CA LEU A 108 5.27 12.28 -0.99
C LEU A 108 3.81 12.73 -0.86
N TYR A 109 3.15 12.84 -1.98
CA TYR A 109 1.73 13.18 -2.09
C TYR A 109 0.94 11.98 -2.57
N PHE A 110 -0.18 11.70 -1.92
CA PHE A 110 -1.10 10.64 -2.29
C PHE A 110 -2.48 11.24 -2.54
N ASN A 111 -3.03 11.01 -3.72
CA ASN A 111 -4.39 11.41 -4.02
C ASN A 111 -5.34 10.38 -3.43
N THR A 112 -6.05 10.78 -2.40
CA THR A 112 -6.95 9.90 -1.64
C THR A 112 -8.41 10.07 -2.06
N ALA A 113 -8.71 10.86 -3.08
CA ALA A 113 -10.07 11.07 -3.53
C ALA A 113 -10.82 9.75 -3.83
N PRO A 114 -10.20 8.74 -4.50
CA PRO A 114 -10.87 7.46 -4.72
C PRO A 114 -11.31 6.74 -3.42
N THR A 115 -10.58 6.92 -2.32
CA THR A 115 -10.90 6.24 -1.06
C THR A 115 -12.21 6.72 -0.45
N ARG A 116 -12.62 7.95 -0.76
CA ARG A 116 -13.85 8.54 -0.23
C ARG A 116 -15.09 7.87 -0.78
N PHE A 117 -14.99 7.27 -1.94
CA PHE A 117 -16.10 6.57 -2.58
C PHE A 117 -16.16 5.10 -2.16
N THR A 118 -15.03 4.51 -1.79
CA THR A 118 -14.96 3.10 -1.39
C THR A 118 -15.29 2.87 0.08
N ASN A 119 -15.20 3.90 0.92
CA ASN A 119 -15.41 3.83 2.36
C ASN A 119 -16.84 4.25 2.79
N LYS A 120 -17.75 4.32 1.88
CA LYS A 120 -19.14 4.68 2.19
C LYS A 120 -19.99 3.48 2.55
#